data_1ed1ba48a38ec862546c7eb71fd27917
#
_entry.id   1ed1ba48a38ec862546c7eb71fd27917
#
_cell.length_a   1.000
_cell.length_b   1.000
_cell.length_c   1.000
_cell.angle_alpha   90.00
_cell.angle_beta   90.00
_cell.angle_gamma   90.00
#
_symmetry.space_group_name_H-M   'P 1'
#
loop_
_entity.id
_entity.type
_entity.pdbx_description
1 polymer ?
#
loop_
_entity_poly.entity_id
_entity_poly.type
_entity_poly.pdbx_seq_one_letter_code
_entity_poly.pdbx_strand_id
1 'polypeptide(L)'
;MPLFYVISHYFNLPFRAWEQRKLGEDVNFLNGRAYSQKELLDKGKYKVLRVGNFNTNDRWYYSDLELEENKYANRGDLLYLWATNFGPEIWNQEKVIYHYHIWKLKIMNINVSKQYLYTWLITDKERIKQSTNGTTMVHVTKGHIEQREFQIPPNLAEQQKIGTFFKQLDDTIALHQRKLDTLKLIKKGFLQQMFPNNDKEIPNMRFTDFYGIWEQRKLKSITEKITRKNKELESTLPLTISAQDGLIDQNEYFNKIIASRNTRGYFLVKNGEFAYNKSYSKGYPWGVVKRLDNYDMGVLSTLYIIFKPTKINSDFLTKYFDSTYWYRAASQFATEGARNHGLLNIAASDFFEIELNIPLNNEEQKKIGLFFQQLENIIILHQNKLEKLSILKKTYLKKMFI
;
A
#
# COMPACT_ATOMS: atom_id res chain seq x y z
N MET A 1 -9.90 11.83 -31.27
CA MET A 1 -10.50 13.12 -30.91
C MET A 1 -9.64 13.72 -29.80
N PRO A 2 -9.22 14.98 -29.88
CA PRO A 2 -8.47 15.62 -28.79
C PRO A 2 -9.33 15.64 -27.53
N LEU A 3 -8.76 15.34 -26.39
CA LEU A 3 -9.43 15.29 -25.08
C LEU A 3 -10.12 16.63 -24.73
N PHE A 4 -9.61 17.73 -25.26
CA PHE A 4 -10.23 19.08 -25.21
C PHE A 4 -11.66 19.09 -25.74
N TYR A 5 -11.94 18.33 -26.80
CA TYR A 5 -13.29 18.24 -27.38
C TYR A 5 -14.24 17.47 -26.43
N VAL A 6 -13.73 16.44 -25.76
CA VAL A 6 -14.52 15.66 -24.79
C VAL A 6 -14.79 16.49 -23.51
N ILE A 7 -13.82 17.28 -23.06
CA ILE A 7 -13.96 18.12 -21.87
C ILE A 7 -14.89 19.31 -22.16
N SER A 8 -14.74 20.00 -23.28
CA SER A 8 -15.64 21.11 -23.66
C SER A 8 -17.07 20.62 -23.84
N HIS A 9 -17.26 19.42 -24.41
CA HIS A 9 -18.57 18.80 -24.59
C HIS A 9 -19.18 18.34 -23.25
N TYR A 10 -18.39 17.77 -22.37
CA TYR A 10 -18.83 17.31 -21.04
C TYR A 10 -19.14 18.46 -20.08
N PHE A 11 -18.45 19.61 -20.22
CA PHE A 11 -18.66 20.78 -19.36
C PHE A 11 -19.48 21.90 -20.01
N ASN A 12 -19.91 21.73 -21.26
CA ASN A 12 -20.73 22.71 -22.00
C ASN A 12 -20.10 24.13 -21.98
N LEU A 13 -18.79 24.24 -22.22
CA LEU A 13 -18.03 25.49 -22.17
C LEU A 13 -17.64 25.97 -23.59
N PRO A 14 -17.70 27.28 -23.88
CA PRO A 14 -17.21 27.81 -25.16
C PRO A 14 -15.70 27.59 -25.24
N PHE A 15 -15.23 27.04 -26.36
CA PHE A 15 -13.82 26.83 -26.62
C PHE A 15 -13.09 28.17 -26.75
N ARG A 16 -12.17 28.48 -25.81
CA ARG A 16 -11.19 29.54 -25.92
C ARG A 16 -9.80 28.96 -25.70
N ALA A 17 -8.81 29.46 -26.44
CA ALA A 17 -7.41 29.06 -26.21
C ALA A 17 -6.98 29.44 -24.79
N TRP A 18 -6.25 28.57 -24.12
CA TRP A 18 -5.70 28.87 -22.81
C TRP A 18 -4.59 29.90 -22.94
N GLU A 19 -4.55 30.80 -21.98
CA GLU A 19 -3.53 31.82 -21.88
C GLU A 19 -2.26 31.23 -21.26
N GLN A 20 -1.12 31.82 -21.61
CA GLN A 20 0.17 31.47 -21.05
C GLN A 20 0.73 32.73 -20.35
N ARG A 21 0.95 32.63 -19.05
CA ARG A 21 1.41 33.73 -18.19
C ARG A 21 2.61 33.24 -17.36
N LYS A 22 3.38 34.20 -16.82
CA LYS A 22 4.38 33.86 -15.78
C LYS A 22 3.68 33.70 -14.44
N LEU A 23 4.00 32.63 -13.73
CA LEU A 23 3.35 32.29 -12.44
C LEU A 23 3.50 33.45 -11.43
N GLY A 24 4.65 34.11 -11.39
CA GLY A 24 4.91 35.24 -10.50
C GLY A 24 4.08 36.51 -10.78
N GLU A 25 3.44 36.62 -11.95
CA GLU A 25 2.53 37.71 -12.26
C GLU A 25 1.20 37.56 -11.51
N ASP A 26 0.74 36.33 -11.32
CA ASP A 26 -0.54 36.02 -10.69
C ASP A 26 -0.42 35.59 -9.22
N VAL A 27 0.78 35.13 -8.77
CA VAL A 27 1.00 34.52 -7.46
C VAL A 27 2.24 35.10 -6.78
N ASN A 28 2.07 35.58 -5.55
CA ASN A 28 3.18 36.01 -4.70
C ASN A 28 3.56 34.85 -3.71
N PHE A 29 4.85 34.51 -3.67
CA PHE A 29 5.42 33.49 -2.81
C PHE A 29 5.98 34.14 -1.52
N LEU A 30 5.23 34.02 -0.43
CA LEU A 30 5.58 34.61 0.87
C LEU A 30 6.47 33.63 1.66
N ASN A 31 7.68 34.06 1.97
CA ASN A 31 8.63 33.25 2.74
C ASN A 31 8.15 33.03 4.18
N GLY A 32 8.36 31.82 4.70
CA GLY A 32 8.34 31.56 6.12
C GLY A 32 9.50 32.24 6.85
N ARG A 33 9.74 31.86 8.10
CA ARG A 33 10.79 32.38 8.94
C ARG A 33 11.80 31.30 9.30
N ALA A 34 13.08 31.64 9.41
CA ALA A 34 14.08 30.83 10.05
C ALA A 34 13.95 30.95 11.59
N TYR A 35 14.02 29.84 12.27
CA TYR A 35 13.94 29.79 13.76
C TYR A 35 15.28 29.33 14.30
N SER A 36 15.81 30.05 15.29
CA SER A 36 16.94 29.59 16.10
C SER A 36 16.51 28.45 17.04
N GLN A 37 17.45 27.68 17.50
CA GLN A 37 17.15 26.57 18.42
C GLN A 37 16.48 27.01 19.72
N LYS A 38 16.78 28.25 20.21
CA LYS A 38 16.16 28.83 21.38
C LYS A 38 14.70 29.23 21.20
N GLU A 39 14.27 29.44 19.97
CA GLU A 39 12.88 29.80 19.61
C GLU A 39 12.01 28.58 19.32
N LEU A 40 12.61 27.39 19.26
CA LEU A 40 11.95 26.10 19.03
C LEU A 40 11.75 25.40 20.39
N LEU A 41 10.54 25.48 20.91
CA LEU A 41 10.13 24.93 22.19
C LEU A 41 9.48 23.57 22.03
N ASP A 42 9.47 22.77 23.09
CA ASP A 42 8.70 21.52 23.14
C ASP A 42 7.19 21.77 23.38
N LYS A 43 6.82 22.94 23.91
CA LYS A 43 5.44 23.42 24.08
C LYS A 43 5.39 24.93 23.90
N GLY A 44 4.31 25.47 23.35
CA GLY A 44 4.14 26.90 23.15
C GLY A 44 2.83 27.23 22.43
N LYS A 45 2.62 28.51 22.13
CA LYS A 45 1.36 29.04 21.59
C LYS A 45 1.07 28.55 20.16
N TYR A 46 2.10 28.52 19.32
CA TYR A 46 1.97 28.13 17.91
C TYR A 46 2.85 26.94 17.59
N LYS A 47 2.33 25.98 16.84
CA LYS A 47 3.13 24.94 16.20
C LYS A 47 3.97 25.53 15.08
N VAL A 48 5.21 25.05 14.93
CA VAL A 48 6.13 25.42 13.86
C VAL A 48 6.05 24.38 12.75
N LEU A 49 5.39 24.71 11.65
CA LEU A 49 5.24 23.83 10.49
C LEU A 49 6.56 23.78 9.71
N ARG A 50 7.07 22.59 9.50
CA ARG A 50 8.29 22.30 8.73
C ARG A 50 7.98 21.28 7.63
N VAL A 51 8.83 21.20 6.61
CA VAL A 51 8.66 20.23 5.50
C VAL A 51 8.49 18.79 5.99
N GLY A 52 9.23 18.39 7.04
CA GLY A 52 9.10 17.06 7.63
C GLY A 52 7.72 16.73 8.19
N ASN A 53 6.94 17.72 8.63
CA ASN A 53 5.60 17.50 9.18
C ASN A 53 4.54 17.13 8.10
N PHE A 54 4.85 17.30 6.82
CA PHE A 54 4.05 16.80 5.70
C PHE A 54 4.36 15.34 5.33
N ASN A 55 5.40 14.76 5.94
CA ASN A 55 5.84 13.39 5.67
C ASN A 55 5.63 12.50 6.91
N THR A 56 6.70 11.89 7.38
CA THR A 56 6.68 10.89 8.47
C THR A 56 7.16 11.44 9.81
N ASN A 57 7.45 12.72 9.91
CA ASN A 57 7.95 13.31 11.15
C ASN A 57 6.80 13.84 12.02
N ASP A 58 6.41 13.05 13.00
CA ASP A 58 5.35 13.37 13.96
C ASP A 58 5.81 14.33 15.07
N ARG A 59 7.09 14.67 15.14
CA ARG A 59 7.63 15.62 16.14
C ARG A 59 7.31 17.05 15.75
N TRP A 60 6.59 17.73 16.62
CA TRP A 60 6.30 19.15 16.52
C TRP A 60 7.23 19.98 17.41
N TYR A 61 7.61 21.14 16.90
CA TYR A 61 8.17 22.22 17.70
C TYR A 61 7.13 23.33 17.81
N TYR A 62 7.27 24.13 18.87
CA TYR A 62 6.37 25.23 19.18
C TYR A 62 7.16 26.52 19.32
N SER A 63 6.46 27.65 19.29
CA SER A 63 7.03 28.97 19.54
C SER A 63 5.95 29.90 20.10
N ASP A 64 6.35 30.82 20.98
CA ASP A 64 5.49 31.85 21.55
C ASP A 64 5.59 33.19 20.80
N LEU A 65 6.33 33.21 19.70
CA LEU A 65 6.53 34.42 18.90
C LEU A 65 5.23 34.91 18.28
N GLU A 66 4.96 36.22 18.47
CA GLU A 66 3.94 36.94 17.71
C GLU A 66 4.60 37.49 16.45
N LEU A 67 4.09 37.08 15.29
CA LEU A 67 4.66 37.42 13.99
C LEU A 67 3.66 38.20 13.15
N GLU A 68 4.13 38.75 12.03
CA GLU A 68 3.26 39.31 11.00
C GLU A 68 2.33 38.25 10.43
N GLU A 69 1.11 38.60 10.03
CA GLU A 69 0.07 37.66 9.55
C GLU A 69 0.53 36.83 8.34
N ASN A 70 1.47 37.36 7.54
CA ASN A 70 2.05 36.66 6.40
C ASN A 70 2.96 35.46 6.81
N LYS A 71 3.31 35.35 8.10
CA LYS A 71 4.13 34.24 8.67
C LYS A 71 3.27 33.12 9.25
N TYR A 72 1.95 33.28 9.20
CA TYR A 72 1.01 32.23 9.63
C TYR A 72 0.37 31.53 8.43
N ALA A 73 0.20 30.22 8.57
CA ALA A 73 -0.64 29.43 7.67
C ALA A 73 -1.95 29.08 8.38
N ASN A 74 -3.06 29.44 7.76
CA ASN A 74 -4.40 29.16 8.23
C ASN A 74 -5.01 28.00 7.43
N ARG A 75 -6.06 27.38 7.97
CA ARG A 75 -6.80 26.35 7.25
C ARG A 75 -7.26 26.82 5.88
N GLY A 76 -6.91 26.07 4.85
CA GLY A 76 -7.22 26.37 3.46
C GLY A 76 -6.13 27.15 2.73
N ASP A 77 -5.06 27.58 3.39
CA ASP A 77 -3.94 28.23 2.72
C ASP A 77 -3.22 27.26 1.78
N LEU A 78 -2.85 27.76 0.60
CA LEU A 78 -2.00 27.06 -0.35
C LEU A 78 -0.54 27.35 -0.01
N LEU A 79 0.19 26.28 0.26
CA LEU A 79 1.61 26.30 0.58
C LEU A 79 2.43 25.66 -0.54
N TYR A 80 3.72 25.97 -0.62
CA TYR A 80 4.66 25.28 -1.49
C TYR A 80 5.93 24.95 -0.72
N LEU A 81 6.25 23.68 -0.67
CA LEU A 81 7.51 23.20 -0.11
C LEU A 81 8.58 23.34 -1.19
N TRP A 82 9.68 24.03 -0.92
CA TRP A 82 10.69 24.25 -1.97
C TRP A 82 11.96 23.42 -1.79
N ALA A 83 12.06 22.65 -0.73
CA ALA A 83 13.22 21.83 -0.42
C ALA A 83 12.80 20.39 -0.13
N THR A 84 13.67 19.41 -0.41
CA THR A 84 13.53 17.98 -0.14
C THR A 84 12.36 17.36 -0.92
N ASN A 85 11.21 17.20 -0.30
CA ASN A 85 9.98 16.73 -0.96
C ASN A 85 9.15 17.94 -1.42
N PHE A 86 9.65 18.64 -2.44
CA PHE A 86 9.04 19.90 -2.92
C PHE A 86 7.65 19.70 -3.55
N GLY A 87 6.87 20.77 -3.59
CA GLY A 87 5.56 20.82 -4.25
C GLY A 87 4.48 21.54 -3.46
N PRO A 88 3.27 21.69 -4.04
CA PRO A 88 2.16 22.36 -3.40
C PRO A 88 1.47 21.48 -2.36
N GLU A 89 1.01 22.12 -1.28
CA GLU A 89 0.21 21.51 -0.21
C GLU A 89 -0.92 22.46 0.21
N ILE A 90 -2.10 21.95 0.54
CA ILE A 90 -3.17 22.73 1.15
C ILE A 90 -3.17 22.46 2.64
N TRP A 91 -2.95 23.51 3.44
CA TRP A 91 -2.98 23.38 4.89
C TRP A 91 -4.42 23.19 5.39
N ASN A 92 -4.70 22.13 6.12
CA ASN A 92 -6.06 21.76 6.52
C ASN A 92 -6.29 21.68 8.05
N GLN A 93 -5.28 22.09 8.83
CA GLN A 93 -5.31 22.06 10.30
C GLN A 93 -5.44 23.47 10.90
N GLU A 94 -5.19 23.59 12.20
CA GLU A 94 -5.18 24.84 12.94
C GLU A 94 -4.14 25.85 12.44
N LYS A 95 -4.26 27.11 12.87
CA LYS A 95 -3.29 28.19 12.57
C LYS A 95 -1.91 27.80 13.11
N VAL A 96 -0.87 27.88 12.25
CA VAL A 96 0.52 27.58 12.57
C VAL A 96 1.43 28.66 12.04
N ILE A 97 2.63 28.80 12.61
CA ILE A 97 3.74 29.53 12.00
C ILE A 97 4.54 28.56 11.13
N TYR A 98 5.16 29.02 10.05
CA TYR A 98 5.83 28.12 9.13
C TYR A 98 7.29 28.48 8.86
N HIS A 99 8.09 27.44 8.65
CA HIS A 99 9.53 27.52 8.44
C HIS A 99 9.88 28.06 7.05
N TYR A 100 11.04 28.69 6.89
CA TYR A 100 11.48 29.32 5.64
C TYR A 100 11.56 28.36 4.44
N HIS A 101 11.64 27.06 4.62
CA HIS A 101 11.56 26.06 3.53
C HIS A 101 10.15 25.89 2.95
N ILE A 102 9.21 26.70 3.39
CA ILE A 102 7.82 26.71 2.93
C ILE A 102 7.49 28.14 2.48
N TRP A 103 6.87 28.26 1.32
CA TRP A 103 6.21 29.48 0.89
C TRP A 103 4.71 29.36 1.08
N LYS A 104 4.08 30.43 1.56
CA LYS A 104 2.63 30.63 1.47
C LYS A 104 2.32 31.33 0.17
N LEU A 105 1.42 30.79 -0.65
CA LEU A 105 1.04 31.34 -1.92
C LEU A 105 -0.13 32.31 -1.74
N LYS A 106 0.10 33.57 -2.08
CA LYS A 106 -0.93 34.59 -2.14
C LYS A 106 -1.30 34.83 -3.60
N ILE A 107 -2.52 34.42 -3.99
CA ILE A 107 -3.04 34.70 -5.33
C ILE A 107 -3.39 36.18 -5.39
N MET A 108 -2.77 36.90 -6.35
CA MET A 108 -2.92 38.34 -6.55
C MET A 108 -4.01 38.65 -7.57
N ASN A 109 -4.22 37.75 -8.54
CA ASN A 109 -5.20 37.91 -9.59
C ASN A 109 -6.51 37.16 -9.21
N ILE A 110 -7.62 37.94 -9.12
CA ILE A 110 -8.94 37.40 -8.75
C ILE A 110 -9.50 36.41 -9.78
N ASN A 111 -8.95 36.42 -11.01
CA ASN A 111 -9.34 35.47 -12.07
C ASN A 111 -8.55 34.15 -12.03
N VAL A 112 -7.80 33.89 -10.94
CA VAL A 112 -7.06 32.64 -10.77
C VAL A 112 -7.74 31.82 -9.66
N SER A 113 -8.24 30.65 -10.02
CA SER A 113 -8.79 29.68 -9.07
C SER A 113 -7.67 28.99 -8.27
N LYS A 114 -7.75 29.05 -6.94
CA LYS A 114 -6.80 28.38 -6.05
C LYS A 114 -6.72 26.87 -6.31
N GLN A 115 -7.85 26.22 -6.53
CA GLN A 115 -7.90 24.79 -6.77
C GLN A 115 -7.31 24.38 -8.12
N TYR A 116 -7.52 25.22 -9.14
CA TYR A 116 -6.86 25.04 -10.44
C TYR A 116 -5.35 25.20 -10.31
N LEU A 117 -4.90 26.28 -9.68
CA LEU A 117 -3.48 26.55 -9.42
C LEU A 117 -2.81 25.38 -8.69
N TYR A 118 -3.45 24.86 -7.65
CA TYR A 118 -2.97 23.67 -6.93
C TYR A 118 -2.78 22.47 -7.88
N THR A 119 -3.76 22.20 -8.73
CA THR A 119 -3.72 21.09 -9.69
C THR A 119 -2.60 21.28 -10.72
N TRP A 120 -2.46 22.50 -11.22
CA TRP A 120 -1.38 22.86 -12.14
C TRP A 120 0.00 22.67 -11.50
N LEU A 121 0.19 23.14 -10.27
CA LEU A 121 1.44 23.00 -9.52
C LEU A 121 1.81 21.52 -9.23
N ILE A 122 0.84 20.66 -9.02
CA ILE A 122 1.07 19.19 -8.93
C ILE A 122 1.65 18.66 -10.25
N THR A 123 1.12 19.10 -11.37
CA THR A 123 1.62 18.69 -12.70
C THR A 123 3.02 19.25 -12.96
N ASP A 124 3.24 20.52 -12.62
CA ASP A 124 4.54 21.17 -12.79
C ASP A 124 5.63 20.55 -11.89
N LYS A 125 5.28 20.12 -10.69
CA LYS A 125 6.16 19.31 -9.82
C LYS A 125 6.70 18.07 -10.56
N GLU A 126 5.86 17.36 -11.28
CA GLU A 126 6.29 16.18 -12.03
C GLU A 126 7.19 16.54 -13.24
N ARG A 127 6.93 17.67 -13.89
CA ARG A 127 7.81 18.22 -14.94
C ARG A 127 9.20 18.57 -14.40
N ILE A 128 9.25 19.26 -13.24
CA ILE A 128 10.51 19.59 -12.57
C ILE A 128 11.28 18.32 -12.22
N LYS A 129 10.63 17.29 -11.66
CA LYS A 129 11.29 16.01 -11.36
C LYS A 129 11.88 15.33 -12.60
N GLN A 130 11.16 15.34 -13.71
CA GLN A 130 11.62 14.75 -14.96
C GLN A 130 12.85 15.49 -15.53
N SER A 131 12.89 16.82 -15.41
CA SER A 131 14.01 17.62 -15.90
C SER A 131 15.29 17.51 -15.06
N THR A 132 15.19 17.04 -13.81
CA THR A 132 16.33 16.95 -12.87
C THR A 132 17.02 15.57 -12.83
N ASN A 133 16.74 14.68 -13.79
CA ASN A 133 17.39 13.37 -13.95
C ASN A 133 17.57 12.56 -12.67
N GLY A 134 16.56 12.56 -11.78
CA GLY A 134 16.56 11.70 -10.58
C GLY A 134 17.48 12.14 -9.44
N THR A 135 17.98 13.38 -9.43
CA THR A 135 18.70 13.92 -8.27
C THR A 135 17.84 13.90 -7.02
N THR A 136 18.35 13.30 -5.95
CA THR A 136 17.62 13.06 -4.69
C THR A 136 17.28 14.32 -3.90
N MET A 137 17.91 15.47 -4.22
CA MET A 137 17.65 16.78 -3.57
C MET A 137 17.41 17.85 -4.64
N VAL A 138 16.16 18.09 -4.97
CA VAL A 138 15.77 19.20 -5.83
C VAL A 138 15.40 20.39 -4.93
N HIS A 139 16.12 21.51 -5.12
CA HIS A 139 15.78 22.79 -4.52
C HIS A 139 15.14 23.68 -5.59
N VAL A 140 13.87 24.04 -5.40
CA VAL A 140 13.20 24.99 -6.28
C VAL A 140 13.48 26.41 -5.76
N THR A 141 14.14 27.23 -6.55
CA THR A 141 14.36 28.65 -6.19
C THR A 141 13.13 29.48 -6.48
N LYS A 142 12.94 30.56 -5.72
CA LYS A 142 11.80 31.49 -5.90
C LYS A 142 11.76 32.06 -7.31
N GLY A 143 12.90 32.58 -7.82
CA GLY A 143 12.97 33.12 -9.17
C GLY A 143 12.65 32.08 -10.26
N HIS A 144 13.05 30.80 -10.06
CA HIS A 144 12.71 29.74 -10.99
C HIS A 144 11.21 29.46 -11.05
N ILE A 145 10.54 29.32 -9.89
CA ILE A 145 9.11 29.01 -9.85
C ILE A 145 8.26 30.20 -10.37
N GLU A 146 8.65 31.46 -10.09
CA GLU A 146 7.96 32.66 -10.55
C GLU A 146 8.03 32.82 -12.07
N GLN A 147 9.10 32.34 -12.73
CA GLN A 147 9.27 32.38 -14.18
C GLN A 147 8.63 31.22 -14.92
N ARG A 148 8.03 30.24 -14.21
CA ARG A 148 7.34 29.12 -14.86
C ARG A 148 6.16 29.61 -15.68
N GLU A 149 6.04 29.03 -16.88
CA GLU A 149 4.92 29.31 -17.77
C GLU A 149 3.66 28.59 -17.27
N PHE A 150 2.71 29.40 -16.83
CA PHE A 150 1.46 28.96 -16.25
C PHE A 150 0.35 29.03 -17.30
N GLN A 151 -0.04 27.86 -17.79
CA GLN A 151 -1.15 27.71 -18.72
C GLN A 151 -2.47 27.74 -17.96
N ILE A 152 -3.37 28.65 -18.33
CA ILE A 152 -4.61 28.90 -17.60
C ILE A 152 -5.78 29.19 -18.55
N PRO A 153 -6.96 28.56 -18.37
CA PRO A 153 -8.17 28.96 -19.03
C PRO A 153 -8.55 30.40 -18.64
N PRO A 154 -8.91 31.27 -19.58
CA PRO A 154 -9.33 32.64 -19.27
C PRO A 154 -10.65 32.68 -18.49
N ASN A 155 -11.45 31.64 -18.55
CA ASN A 155 -12.74 31.52 -17.86
C ASN A 155 -12.55 30.91 -16.46
N LEU A 156 -12.83 31.69 -15.41
CA LEU A 156 -12.73 31.26 -14.01
C LEU A 156 -13.63 30.05 -13.71
N ALA A 157 -14.82 29.96 -14.32
CA ALA A 157 -15.71 28.82 -14.12
C ALA A 157 -15.12 27.51 -14.70
N GLU A 158 -14.38 27.59 -15.80
CA GLU A 158 -13.65 26.45 -16.35
C GLU A 158 -12.54 26.00 -15.40
N GLN A 159 -11.72 26.92 -14.90
CA GLN A 159 -10.69 26.65 -13.90
C GLN A 159 -11.28 25.97 -12.66
N GLN A 160 -12.41 26.49 -12.14
CA GLN A 160 -13.09 25.92 -10.96
C GLN A 160 -13.59 24.51 -11.23
N LYS A 161 -14.17 24.24 -12.40
CA LYS A 161 -14.61 22.89 -12.79
C LYS A 161 -13.45 21.90 -12.86
N ILE A 162 -12.35 22.30 -13.49
CA ILE A 162 -11.13 21.50 -13.60
C ILE A 162 -10.57 21.22 -12.20
N GLY A 163 -10.37 22.24 -11.38
CA GLY A 163 -9.87 22.09 -10.03
C GLY A 163 -10.76 21.23 -9.15
N THR A 164 -12.08 21.40 -9.24
CA THR A 164 -13.06 20.59 -8.49
C THR A 164 -13.01 19.12 -8.92
N PHE A 165 -12.92 18.85 -10.23
CA PHE A 165 -12.80 17.50 -10.75
C PHE A 165 -11.59 16.76 -10.17
N PHE A 166 -10.40 17.38 -10.20
CA PHE A 166 -9.21 16.74 -9.63
C PHE A 166 -9.29 16.62 -8.12
N LYS A 167 -9.86 17.60 -7.42
CA LYS A 167 -10.09 17.51 -5.98
C LYS A 167 -10.99 16.32 -5.62
N GLN A 168 -12.12 16.16 -6.32
CA GLN A 168 -13.03 15.03 -6.11
C GLN A 168 -12.34 13.68 -6.38
N LEU A 169 -11.48 13.64 -7.39
CA LEU A 169 -10.70 12.45 -7.70
C LEU A 169 -9.69 12.12 -6.58
N ASP A 170 -9.02 13.12 -6.04
CA ASP A 170 -8.11 12.97 -4.89
C ASP A 170 -8.84 12.54 -3.62
N ASP A 171 -9.98 13.15 -3.32
CA ASP A 171 -10.82 12.78 -2.18
C ASP A 171 -11.30 11.32 -2.31
N THR A 172 -11.63 10.88 -3.52
CA THR A 172 -12.04 9.49 -3.81
C THR A 172 -10.87 8.51 -3.62
N ILE A 173 -9.70 8.84 -4.12
CA ILE A 173 -8.47 8.05 -3.92
C ILE A 173 -8.17 7.93 -2.43
N ALA A 174 -8.16 9.03 -1.70
CA ALA A 174 -7.92 9.04 -0.26
C ALA A 174 -8.95 8.22 0.53
N LEU A 175 -10.23 8.28 0.13
CA LEU A 175 -11.29 7.47 0.73
C LEU A 175 -11.05 5.95 0.53
N HIS A 176 -10.73 5.55 -0.70
CA HIS A 176 -10.44 4.13 -1.00
C HIS A 176 -9.19 3.64 -0.28
N GLN A 177 -8.15 4.49 -0.16
CA GLN A 177 -6.94 4.16 0.61
C GLN A 177 -7.27 3.90 2.08
N ARG A 178 -8.00 4.81 2.74
CA ARG A 178 -8.41 4.63 4.14
C ARG A 178 -9.25 3.38 4.34
N LYS A 179 -10.19 3.10 3.42
CA LYS A 179 -11.00 1.87 3.47
C LYS A 179 -10.13 0.62 3.35
N LEU A 180 -9.15 0.64 2.44
CA LEU A 180 -8.22 -0.47 2.25
C LEU A 180 -7.40 -0.73 3.53
N ASP A 181 -6.84 0.32 4.14
CA ASP A 181 -6.06 0.20 5.37
C ASP A 181 -6.90 -0.32 6.54
N THR A 182 -8.14 0.19 6.67
CA THR A 182 -9.11 -0.29 7.67
C THR A 182 -9.46 -1.76 7.45
N LEU A 183 -9.73 -2.18 6.22
CA LEU A 183 -10.05 -3.59 5.91
C LEU A 183 -8.89 -4.53 6.20
N LYS A 184 -7.65 -4.12 5.93
CA LYS A 184 -6.45 -4.88 6.31
C LYS A 184 -6.32 -5.04 7.83
N LEU A 185 -6.58 -3.98 8.59
CA LEU A 185 -6.60 -4.04 10.07
C LEU A 185 -7.72 -4.96 10.58
N ILE A 186 -8.91 -4.87 10.01
CA ILE A 186 -10.06 -5.74 10.34
C ILE A 186 -9.69 -7.20 10.07
N LYS A 187 -9.11 -7.52 8.88
CA LYS A 187 -8.66 -8.88 8.55
C LYS A 187 -7.67 -9.39 9.58
N LYS A 188 -6.67 -8.58 9.95
CA LYS A 188 -5.68 -8.93 10.97
C LYS A 188 -6.34 -9.20 12.33
N GLY A 189 -7.28 -8.35 12.74
CA GLY A 189 -8.03 -8.51 13.99
C GLY A 189 -8.84 -9.81 14.01
N PHE A 190 -9.56 -10.12 12.94
CA PHE A 190 -10.32 -11.37 12.85
C PHE A 190 -9.42 -12.60 12.84
N LEU A 191 -8.27 -12.57 12.16
CA LEU A 191 -7.29 -13.67 12.22
C LEU A 191 -6.78 -13.92 13.64
N GLN A 192 -6.72 -12.88 14.49
CA GLN A 192 -6.32 -13.01 15.89
C GLN A 192 -7.45 -13.47 16.82
N GLN A 193 -8.72 -13.27 16.46
CA GLN A 193 -9.85 -13.52 17.34
C GLN A 193 -10.64 -14.79 16.96
N MET A 194 -10.64 -15.16 15.68
CA MET A 194 -11.43 -16.30 15.16
C MET A 194 -10.66 -17.64 15.17
N PHE A 195 -9.42 -17.63 15.64
CA PHE A 195 -8.65 -18.84 15.92
C PHE A 195 -8.31 -18.89 17.41
N PRO A 196 -8.30 -20.08 18.05
CA PRO A 196 -8.00 -20.19 19.49
C PRO A 196 -6.56 -19.79 19.76
N ASN A 197 -6.33 -19.02 20.79
CA ASN A 197 -4.98 -18.79 21.31
C ASN A 197 -4.43 -20.12 21.88
N ASN A 198 -3.11 -20.30 21.89
CA ASN A 198 -2.42 -21.55 22.23
C ASN A 198 -2.84 -22.20 23.56
N ASP A 199 -3.44 -21.43 24.47
CA ASP A 199 -3.89 -21.91 25.79
C ASP A 199 -5.43 -22.05 25.88
N LYS A 200 -6.15 -21.91 24.73
CA LYS A 200 -7.61 -21.99 24.65
C LYS A 200 -8.05 -23.02 23.63
N GLU A 201 -9.13 -23.72 23.95
CA GLU A 201 -9.77 -24.73 23.08
C GLU A 201 -10.88 -24.11 22.21
N ILE A 202 -11.21 -22.83 22.42
CA ILE A 202 -12.24 -22.08 21.69
C ILE A 202 -11.68 -20.69 21.30
N PRO A 203 -12.02 -20.18 20.09
CA PRO A 203 -11.66 -18.84 19.69
C PRO A 203 -12.42 -17.77 20.51
N ASN A 204 -11.83 -16.57 20.63
CA ASN A 204 -12.50 -15.47 21.32
C ASN A 204 -13.72 -14.94 20.55
N MET A 205 -13.72 -15.09 19.23
CA MET A 205 -14.81 -14.72 18.34
C MET A 205 -15.20 -15.92 17.48
N ARG A 206 -16.48 -16.26 17.47
CA ARG A 206 -17.04 -17.42 16.78
C ARG A 206 -18.42 -17.09 16.21
N PHE A 207 -18.81 -17.75 15.15
CA PHE A 207 -20.19 -17.69 14.68
C PHE A 207 -21.15 -18.31 15.70
N THR A 208 -22.28 -17.70 15.92
CA THR A 208 -23.23 -18.03 17.00
C THR A 208 -23.86 -19.43 16.89
N ASP A 209 -23.80 -20.01 15.68
CA ASP A 209 -24.42 -21.31 15.39
C ASP A 209 -23.53 -22.50 15.78
N PHE A 210 -22.30 -22.26 16.27
CA PHE A 210 -21.34 -23.31 16.59
C PHE A 210 -20.94 -23.30 18.05
N TYR A 211 -20.88 -24.51 18.62
CA TYR A 211 -20.60 -24.76 20.03
C TYR A 211 -19.53 -25.85 20.21
N GLY A 212 -19.10 -26.06 21.44
CA GLY A 212 -18.09 -27.05 21.76
C GLY A 212 -16.66 -26.59 21.55
N ILE A 213 -15.72 -27.41 21.99
CA ILE A 213 -14.28 -27.17 21.89
C ILE A 213 -13.77 -27.54 20.50
N TRP A 214 -12.69 -26.91 20.09
CA TRP A 214 -11.91 -27.29 18.91
C TRP A 214 -10.96 -28.40 19.33
N GLU A 215 -10.71 -29.35 18.43
CA GLU A 215 -9.80 -30.47 18.70
C GLU A 215 -8.40 -30.25 18.17
N GLN A 216 -7.42 -30.72 18.91
CA GLN A 216 -6.05 -30.84 18.43
C GLN A 216 -5.93 -32.02 17.45
N ARG A 217 -5.46 -31.71 16.24
CA ARG A 217 -5.24 -32.70 15.18
C ARG A 217 -3.85 -32.52 14.59
N LYS A 218 -3.09 -33.59 14.52
CA LYS A 218 -1.81 -33.62 13.83
C LYS A 218 -2.00 -33.38 12.34
N LEU A 219 -1.18 -32.53 11.73
CA LEU A 219 -1.26 -32.19 10.32
C LEU A 219 -1.30 -33.43 9.42
N LYS A 220 -0.52 -34.47 9.73
CA LYS A 220 -0.53 -35.76 9.02
C LYS A 220 -1.88 -36.47 9.01
N SER A 221 -2.75 -36.23 10.01
CA SER A 221 -4.06 -36.89 10.11
C SER A 221 -5.13 -36.23 9.22
N ILE A 222 -4.89 -35.00 8.78
CA ILE A 222 -5.84 -34.19 8.03
C ILE A 222 -5.32 -33.76 6.64
N THR A 223 -4.06 -34.12 6.34
CA THR A 223 -3.42 -33.83 5.05
C THR A 223 -2.62 -35.01 4.54
N GLU A 224 -2.28 -35.00 3.27
CA GLU A 224 -1.42 -35.98 2.61
C GLU A 224 -0.20 -35.32 2.00
N LYS A 225 0.99 -35.86 2.27
CA LYS A 225 2.26 -35.39 1.68
C LYS A 225 2.29 -35.70 0.18
N ILE A 226 2.67 -34.72 -0.61
CA ILE A 226 2.88 -34.86 -2.04
C ILE A 226 4.39 -35.01 -2.35
N THR A 227 4.71 -36.09 -3.07
CA THR A 227 6.09 -36.39 -3.51
C THR A 227 6.18 -36.49 -5.05
N ARG A 228 5.08 -36.16 -5.75
CA ARG A 228 4.99 -36.21 -7.23
C ARG A 228 6.06 -35.31 -7.86
N LYS A 229 6.87 -35.93 -8.75
CA LYS A 229 7.91 -35.24 -9.52
C LYS A 229 7.41 -34.88 -10.91
N ASN A 230 7.97 -33.83 -11.48
CA ASN A 230 7.68 -33.36 -12.84
C ASN A 230 8.44 -34.20 -13.91
N LYS A 231 8.41 -35.54 -13.78
CA LYS A 231 9.23 -36.45 -14.62
C LYS A 231 8.96 -36.26 -16.11
N GLU A 232 7.68 -36.10 -16.47
CA GLU A 232 7.24 -35.97 -17.85
C GLU A 232 7.21 -34.50 -18.33
N LEU A 233 7.72 -33.56 -17.53
CA LEU A 233 7.70 -32.12 -17.82
C LEU A 233 6.27 -31.59 -18.07
N GLU A 234 5.29 -32.06 -17.29
CA GLU A 234 3.89 -31.63 -17.36
C GLU A 234 3.75 -30.11 -17.15
N SER A 235 4.66 -29.49 -16.40
CA SER A 235 4.72 -28.02 -16.26
C SER A 235 6.16 -27.52 -16.41
N THR A 236 6.29 -26.36 -17.05
CA THR A 236 7.53 -25.59 -17.14
C THR A 236 7.51 -24.32 -16.29
N LEU A 237 6.42 -24.07 -15.57
CA LEU A 237 6.21 -22.88 -14.75
C LEU A 237 6.93 -23.03 -13.39
N PRO A 238 8.06 -22.36 -13.16
CA PRO A 238 8.72 -22.39 -11.88
C PRO A 238 7.98 -21.47 -10.89
N LEU A 239 7.61 -22.00 -9.74
CA LEU A 239 6.93 -21.26 -8.69
C LEU A 239 7.88 -20.87 -7.56
N THR A 240 7.50 -19.79 -6.86
CA THR A 240 8.05 -19.40 -5.57
C THR A 240 6.93 -19.02 -4.62
N ILE A 241 7.22 -18.95 -3.32
CA ILE A 241 6.26 -18.48 -2.31
C ILE A 241 6.56 -17.02 -1.95
N SER A 242 5.63 -16.13 -2.27
CA SER A 242 5.51 -14.81 -1.66
C SER A 242 4.60 -14.91 -0.44
N ALA A 243 5.00 -14.31 0.67
CA ALA A 243 4.17 -14.28 1.87
C ALA A 243 2.86 -13.49 1.66
N GLN A 244 2.87 -12.54 0.74
CA GLN A 244 1.73 -11.66 0.43
C GLN A 244 0.89 -12.19 -0.74
N ASP A 245 1.54 -12.66 -1.81
CA ASP A 245 0.90 -12.95 -3.09
C ASP A 245 0.65 -14.47 -3.30
N GLY A 246 1.11 -15.32 -2.37
CA GLY A 246 0.93 -16.76 -2.45
C GLY A 246 1.99 -17.46 -3.30
N LEU A 247 1.59 -18.52 -4.01
CA LEU A 247 2.43 -19.23 -4.99
C LEU A 247 2.33 -18.52 -6.33
N ILE A 248 3.45 -17.95 -6.77
CA ILE A 248 3.55 -17.08 -7.96
C ILE A 248 4.70 -17.51 -8.87
N ASP A 249 4.69 -17.04 -10.12
CA ASP A 249 5.78 -17.28 -11.06
C ASP A 249 7.10 -16.72 -10.52
N GLN A 250 8.08 -17.61 -10.40
CA GLN A 250 9.40 -17.28 -9.87
C GLN A 250 10.16 -16.30 -10.78
N ASN A 251 10.02 -16.43 -12.10
CA ASN A 251 10.73 -15.60 -13.06
C ASN A 251 10.20 -14.17 -13.06
N GLU A 252 8.88 -14.01 -12.98
CA GLU A 252 8.22 -12.69 -12.86
C GLU A 252 8.60 -12.02 -11.55
N TYR A 253 8.54 -12.76 -10.44
CA TYR A 253 8.82 -12.22 -9.10
C TYR A 253 10.25 -11.69 -8.95
N PHE A 254 11.23 -12.43 -9.46
CA PHE A 254 12.65 -12.05 -9.36
C PHE A 254 13.15 -11.26 -10.57
N ASN A 255 12.34 -11.08 -11.58
CA ASN A 255 12.73 -10.49 -12.88
C ASN A 255 14.01 -11.14 -13.48
N LYS A 256 14.17 -12.44 -13.27
CA LYS A 256 15.30 -13.26 -13.77
C LYS A 256 14.96 -14.75 -13.69
N ILE A 257 15.62 -15.55 -14.53
CA ILE A 257 15.52 -17.01 -14.48
C ILE A 257 16.41 -17.54 -13.35
N ILE A 258 15.78 -18.15 -12.33
CA ILE A 258 16.46 -18.75 -11.17
C ILE A 258 16.38 -20.29 -11.23
N ALA A 259 15.25 -20.83 -11.68
CA ALA A 259 15.06 -22.27 -11.76
C ALA A 259 16.06 -22.94 -12.71
N SER A 260 16.44 -24.16 -12.38
CA SER A 260 17.22 -25.00 -13.29
C SER A 260 16.50 -25.19 -14.62
N ARG A 261 17.25 -25.26 -15.75
CA ARG A 261 16.69 -25.61 -17.05
C ARG A 261 16.04 -26.99 -17.04
N ASN A 262 16.51 -27.90 -16.21
CA ASN A 262 15.93 -29.22 -16.02
C ASN A 262 15.12 -29.27 -14.72
N THR A 263 13.79 -29.22 -14.84
CA THR A 263 12.86 -29.26 -13.72
C THR A 263 12.29 -30.65 -13.45
N ARG A 264 12.80 -31.73 -14.09
CA ARG A 264 12.29 -33.11 -13.90
C ARG A 264 12.40 -33.60 -12.46
N GLY A 265 13.40 -33.11 -11.73
CA GLY A 265 13.61 -33.42 -10.31
C GLY A 265 12.77 -32.57 -9.35
N TYR A 266 12.10 -31.53 -9.83
CA TYR A 266 11.25 -30.68 -9.00
C TYR A 266 9.93 -31.36 -8.66
N PHE A 267 9.26 -30.89 -7.62
CA PHE A 267 7.90 -31.31 -7.33
C PHE A 267 6.95 -30.68 -8.34
N LEU A 268 6.01 -31.48 -8.86
CA LEU A 268 4.86 -30.98 -9.60
C LEU A 268 3.73 -30.70 -8.63
N VAL A 269 3.31 -29.44 -8.56
CA VAL A 269 2.24 -28.93 -7.67
C VAL A 269 1.03 -28.60 -8.51
N LYS A 270 -0.15 -29.04 -8.06
CA LYS A 270 -1.43 -28.78 -8.72
C LYS A 270 -2.27 -27.77 -7.94
N ASN A 271 -3.22 -27.12 -8.61
CA ASN A 271 -4.17 -26.21 -7.98
C ASN A 271 -4.80 -26.84 -6.73
N GLY A 272 -4.94 -26.05 -5.66
CA GLY A 272 -5.46 -26.50 -4.37
C GLY A 272 -4.45 -27.20 -3.45
N GLU A 273 -3.25 -27.55 -3.94
CA GLU A 273 -2.17 -28.11 -3.13
C GLU A 273 -1.39 -27.01 -2.42
N PHE A 274 -0.87 -27.31 -1.25
CA PHE A 274 -0.12 -26.40 -0.38
C PHE A 274 1.38 -26.64 -0.49
N ALA A 275 2.14 -25.56 -0.30
CA ALA A 275 3.58 -25.63 -0.17
C ALA A 275 4.05 -24.86 1.08
N TYR A 276 4.96 -25.46 1.85
CA TYR A 276 5.63 -24.81 2.96
C TYR A 276 7.06 -24.45 2.57
N ASN A 277 7.36 -23.14 2.67
CA ASN A 277 8.71 -22.61 2.55
C ASN A 277 9.31 -22.45 3.96
N LYS A 278 10.37 -23.19 4.24
CA LYS A 278 11.09 -23.19 5.52
C LYS A 278 12.03 -21.97 5.70
N SER A 279 12.08 -21.06 4.73
CA SER A 279 12.97 -19.89 4.79
C SER A 279 12.45 -18.85 5.77
N TYR A 280 13.34 -18.40 6.65
CA TYR A 280 13.09 -17.23 7.50
C TYR A 280 12.95 -15.99 6.64
N SER A 281 11.95 -15.18 6.94
CA SER A 281 11.84 -13.82 6.40
C SER A 281 11.28 -12.87 7.47
N LYS A 282 11.51 -11.55 7.28
CA LYS A 282 11.03 -10.54 8.21
C LYS A 282 9.50 -10.64 8.35
N GLY A 283 9.01 -10.84 9.57
CA GLY A 283 7.59 -11.03 9.87
C GLY A 283 7.09 -12.49 9.78
N TYR A 284 7.93 -13.42 9.29
CA TYR A 284 7.61 -14.85 9.13
C TYR A 284 8.74 -15.73 9.70
N PRO A 285 8.90 -15.75 11.03
CA PRO A 285 10.04 -16.41 11.68
C PRO A 285 10.06 -17.93 11.49
N TRP A 286 8.91 -18.55 11.22
CA TRP A 286 8.75 -20.00 11.04
C TRP A 286 8.44 -20.39 9.60
N GLY A 287 8.78 -19.51 8.65
CA GLY A 287 8.49 -19.74 7.25
C GLY A 287 7.03 -19.42 6.86
N VAL A 288 6.63 -19.83 5.67
CA VAL A 288 5.34 -19.50 5.08
C VAL A 288 4.72 -20.72 4.43
N VAL A 289 3.43 -20.94 4.69
CA VAL A 289 2.62 -21.96 4.01
C VAL A 289 1.62 -21.25 3.10
N LYS A 290 1.56 -21.63 1.84
CA LYS A 290 0.58 -21.09 0.86
C LYS A 290 0.03 -22.20 -0.01
N ARG A 291 -1.22 -21.98 -0.50
CA ARG A 291 -1.91 -22.85 -1.45
C ARG A 291 -1.70 -22.31 -2.88
N LEU A 292 -1.63 -23.22 -3.84
CA LEU A 292 -1.61 -22.86 -5.26
C LEU A 292 -3.03 -22.56 -5.72
N ASP A 293 -3.33 -21.27 -5.92
CA ASP A 293 -4.65 -20.78 -6.34
C ASP A 293 -4.65 -20.15 -7.73
N ASN A 294 -3.51 -19.58 -8.17
CA ASN A 294 -3.45 -18.74 -9.37
C ASN A 294 -3.15 -19.51 -10.67
N TYR A 295 -2.70 -20.76 -10.57
CA TYR A 295 -2.30 -21.58 -11.73
C TYR A 295 -2.87 -22.99 -11.59
N ASP A 296 -3.10 -23.66 -12.71
CA ASP A 296 -3.56 -25.08 -12.69
C ASP A 296 -2.48 -26.00 -12.14
N MET A 297 -1.20 -25.73 -12.50
CA MET A 297 -0.04 -26.45 -11.99
C MET A 297 1.24 -25.64 -12.15
N GLY A 298 2.28 -26.01 -11.40
CA GLY A 298 3.62 -25.47 -11.53
C GLY A 298 4.66 -26.35 -10.84
N VAL A 299 5.92 -25.98 -10.90
CA VAL A 299 7.02 -26.75 -10.31
C VAL A 299 7.70 -26.02 -9.16
N LEU A 300 7.99 -26.73 -8.08
CA LEU A 300 8.69 -26.23 -6.92
C LEU A 300 9.96 -27.08 -6.63
N SER A 301 10.99 -26.41 -6.18
CA SER A 301 12.24 -27.04 -5.71
C SER A 301 11.95 -28.04 -4.59
N THR A 302 12.81 -29.04 -4.43
CA THR A 302 12.73 -30.06 -3.36
C THR A 302 12.97 -29.50 -1.96
N LEU A 303 13.32 -28.23 -1.83
CA LEU A 303 13.44 -27.53 -0.54
C LEU A 303 12.08 -27.27 0.12
N TYR A 304 11.00 -27.27 -0.66
CA TYR A 304 9.64 -27.07 -0.17
C TYR A 304 9.02 -28.40 0.30
N ILE A 305 8.07 -28.33 1.24
CA ILE A 305 7.23 -29.45 1.63
C ILE A 305 5.87 -29.23 0.97
N ILE A 306 5.44 -30.20 0.16
CA ILE A 306 4.18 -30.12 -0.59
C ILE A 306 3.16 -31.09 0.04
N PHE A 307 1.92 -30.64 0.17
CA PHE A 307 0.84 -31.44 0.73
C PHE A 307 -0.54 -30.99 0.23
N LYS A 308 -1.52 -31.85 0.37
CA LYS A 308 -2.94 -31.54 0.08
C LYS A 308 -3.82 -31.82 1.30
N PRO A 309 -4.90 -31.06 1.53
CA PRO A 309 -5.89 -31.35 2.55
C PRO A 309 -6.70 -32.61 2.17
N THR A 310 -7.03 -33.44 3.16
CA THR A 310 -7.85 -34.65 2.97
C THR A 310 -9.08 -34.67 3.86
N LYS A 311 -8.94 -34.26 5.12
CA LYS A 311 -10.00 -34.27 6.14
C LYS A 311 -10.20 -32.91 6.80
N ILE A 312 -9.93 -31.85 6.09
CA ILE A 312 -10.06 -30.47 6.53
C ILE A 312 -10.50 -29.61 5.34
N ASN A 313 -11.28 -28.57 5.60
CA ASN A 313 -11.63 -27.60 4.57
C ASN A 313 -10.39 -26.83 4.14
N SER A 314 -10.15 -26.77 2.82
CA SER A 314 -8.96 -26.17 2.23
C SER A 314 -8.87 -24.64 2.48
N ASP A 315 -10.02 -23.92 2.41
CA ASP A 315 -10.05 -22.48 2.63
C ASP A 315 -9.81 -22.13 4.10
N PHE A 316 -10.39 -22.92 5.02
CA PHE A 316 -10.08 -22.80 6.45
C PHE A 316 -8.58 -23.01 6.72
N LEU A 317 -7.99 -24.08 6.16
CA LEU A 317 -6.57 -24.38 6.34
C LEU A 317 -5.67 -23.26 5.82
N THR A 318 -6.02 -22.64 4.71
CA THR A 318 -5.32 -21.46 4.19
C THR A 318 -5.30 -20.33 5.24
N LYS A 319 -6.44 -20.05 5.88
CA LYS A 319 -6.55 -18.99 6.89
C LYS A 319 -5.89 -19.35 8.20
N TYR A 320 -5.89 -20.62 8.58
CA TYR A 320 -5.13 -21.09 9.72
C TYR A 320 -3.63 -20.79 9.57
N PHE A 321 -3.06 -21.06 8.40
CA PHE A 321 -1.66 -20.76 8.10
C PHE A 321 -1.37 -19.27 7.85
N ASP A 322 -2.38 -18.47 7.53
CA ASP A 322 -2.24 -16.99 7.51
C ASP A 322 -2.19 -16.40 8.93
N SER A 323 -2.67 -17.15 9.95
CA SER A 323 -2.54 -16.81 11.37
C SER A 323 -1.14 -17.14 11.90
N THR A 324 -0.84 -16.71 13.13
CA THR A 324 0.42 -17.03 13.82
C THR A 324 0.31 -18.21 14.80
N TYR A 325 -0.87 -18.81 14.94
CA TYR A 325 -1.13 -19.81 15.99
C TYR A 325 -0.39 -21.14 15.80
N TRP A 326 -0.08 -21.50 14.56
CA TRP A 326 0.74 -22.68 14.26
C TRP A 326 2.25 -22.48 14.57
N TYR A 327 2.70 -21.24 14.81
CA TYR A 327 4.10 -20.92 15.06
C TYR A 327 4.66 -21.60 16.32
N ARG A 328 3.87 -21.65 17.40
CA ARG A 328 4.28 -22.33 18.65
C ARG A 328 4.51 -23.81 18.41
N ALA A 329 3.61 -24.47 17.71
CA ALA A 329 3.74 -25.89 17.39
C ALA A 329 4.92 -26.15 16.45
N ALA A 330 5.15 -25.26 15.45
CA ALA A 330 6.32 -25.35 14.57
C ALA A 330 7.64 -25.14 15.33
N SER A 331 7.67 -24.24 16.33
CA SER A 331 8.88 -23.94 17.10
C SER A 331 9.38 -25.13 17.93
N GLN A 332 8.50 -26.04 18.33
CA GLN A 332 8.87 -27.22 19.09
C GLN A 332 9.75 -28.23 18.30
N PHE A 333 9.63 -28.18 16.97
CA PHE A 333 10.39 -29.03 16.06
C PHE A 333 11.64 -28.35 15.46
N ALA A 334 11.84 -27.08 15.74
CA ALA A 334 13.02 -26.37 15.29
C ALA A 334 14.14 -26.57 16.32
N THR A 335 15.17 -27.32 15.99
CA THR A 335 16.36 -27.49 16.84
C THR A 335 17.11 -26.18 17.01
N GLU A 336 17.47 -25.83 18.25
CA GLU A 336 18.31 -24.67 18.57
C GLU A 336 19.62 -24.72 17.77
N GLY A 337 20.00 -23.59 17.16
CA GLY A 337 21.27 -23.41 16.46
C GLY A 337 21.29 -23.77 14.97
N ALA A 338 20.22 -24.28 14.39
CA ALA A 338 20.24 -24.84 13.04
C ALA A 338 19.66 -23.91 11.97
N ARG A 339 20.10 -22.65 11.91
CA ARG A 339 19.83 -21.76 10.77
C ARG A 339 20.98 -21.78 9.77
N ASN A 340 21.04 -22.82 8.93
CA ASN A 340 21.94 -22.80 7.78
C ASN A 340 21.35 -21.94 6.68
N HIS A 341 22.01 -20.84 6.33
CA HIS A 341 21.65 -19.94 5.22
C HIS A 341 20.19 -19.43 5.21
N GLY A 342 19.61 -19.17 6.40
CA GLY A 342 18.24 -18.66 6.52
C GLY A 342 17.15 -19.74 6.41
N LEU A 343 17.48 -21.01 6.24
CA LEU A 343 16.54 -22.12 6.28
C LEU A 343 16.34 -22.59 7.71
N LEU A 344 15.08 -22.88 8.08
CA LEU A 344 14.75 -23.55 9.33
C LEU A 344 15.06 -25.06 9.19
N ASN A 345 15.64 -25.64 10.23
CA ASN A 345 15.89 -27.09 10.24
C ASN A 345 14.64 -27.83 10.78
N ILE A 346 13.57 -27.79 9.99
CA ILE A 346 12.35 -28.58 10.24
C ILE A 346 12.31 -29.69 9.19
N ALA A 347 12.41 -30.95 9.63
CA ALA A 347 12.23 -32.07 8.72
C ALA A 347 10.78 -32.17 8.23
N ALA A 348 10.57 -32.80 7.08
CA ALA A 348 9.20 -32.98 6.58
C ALA A 348 8.37 -33.86 7.54
N SER A 349 8.96 -34.87 8.17
CA SER A 349 8.31 -35.67 9.20
C SER A 349 7.78 -34.83 10.35
N ASP A 350 8.63 -33.92 10.84
CA ASP A 350 8.33 -33.06 11.99
C ASP A 350 7.24 -32.03 11.67
N PHE A 351 7.27 -31.46 10.45
CA PHE A 351 6.22 -30.58 9.99
C PHE A 351 4.84 -31.24 10.01
N PHE A 352 4.74 -32.52 9.67
CA PHE A 352 3.48 -33.25 9.70
C PHE A 352 3.05 -33.72 11.11
N GLU A 353 3.91 -33.65 12.13
CA GLU A 353 3.58 -33.83 13.54
C GLU A 353 3.03 -32.59 14.22
N ILE A 354 3.11 -31.41 13.56
CA ILE A 354 2.53 -30.16 14.09
C ILE A 354 1.04 -30.34 14.37
N GLU A 355 0.63 -29.94 15.57
CA GLU A 355 -0.77 -30.01 16.02
C GLU A 355 -1.47 -28.69 15.73
N LEU A 356 -2.66 -28.79 15.14
CA LEU A 356 -3.52 -27.64 14.83
C LEU A 356 -4.82 -27.80 15.64
N ASN A 357 -5.28 -26.69 16.26
CA ASN A 357 -6.59 -26.62 16.89
C ASN A 357 -7.64 -26.31 15.82
N ILE A 358 -8.52 -27.26 15.52
CA ILE A 358 -9.51 -27.12 14.45
C ILE A 358 -10.92 -27.44 14.92
N PRO A 359 -11.97 -26.78 14.39
CA PRO A 359 -13.34 -27.17 14.67
C PRO A 359 -13.65 -28.52 14.02
N LEU A 360 -14.32 -29.38 14.74
CA LEU A 360 -14.79 -30.70 14.22
C LEU A 360 -15.84 -30.52 13.12
N ASN A 361 -16.67 -29.50 13.25
CA ASN A 361 -17.75 -29.25 12.32
C ASN A 361 -17.20 -28.62 11.02
N ASN A 362 -17.30 -29.39 9.92
CA ASN A 362 -16.84 -28.93 8.60
C ASN A 362 -17.61 -27.70 8.09
N GLU A 363 -18.86 -27.48 8.49
CA GLU A 363 -19.62 -26.28 8.13
C GLU A 363 -19.05 -25.04 8.83
N GLU A 364 -18.55 -25.17 10.05
CA GLU A 364 -17.82 -24.09 10.71
C GLU A 364 -16.54 -23.74 9.97
N GLN A 365 -15.75 -24.76 9.57
CA GLN A 365 -14.55 -24.56 8.78
C GLN A 365 -14.86 -23.82 7.47
N LYS A 366 -15.88 -24.26 6.73
CA LYS A 366 -16.33 -23.63 5.49
C LYS A 366 -16.74 -22.16 5.72
N LYS A 367 -17.50 -21.91 6.79
CA LYS A 367 -18.02 -20.56 7.10
C LYS A 367 -16.89 -19.60 7.43
N ILE A 368 -15.87 -20.05 8.18
CA ILE A 368 -14.66 -19.27 8.46
C ILE A 368 -13.87 -19.02 7.17
N GLY A 369 -13.62 -20.05 6.35
CA GLY A 369 -12.92 -19.91 5.07
C GLY A 369 -13.59 -18.91 4.15
N LEU A 370 -14.91 -19.04 3.96
CA LEU A 370 -15.72 -18.16 3.11
C LEU A 370 -15.73 -16.71 3.62
N PHE A 371 -15.84 -16.50 4.93
CA PHE A 371 -15.79 -15.16 5.52
C PHE A 371 -14.50 -14.43 5.15
N PHE A 372 -13.36 -15.06 5.35
CA PHE A 372 -12.07 -14.45 4.99
C PHE A 372 -11.90 -14.28 3.48
N GLN A 373 -12.38 -15.21 2.66
CA GLN A 373 -12.36 -15.09 1.21
C GLN A 373 -13.16 -13.86 0.74
N GLN A 374 -14.36 -13.65 1.30
CA GLN A 374 -15.17 -12.46 1.00
C GLN A 374 -14.45 -11.17 1.40
N LEU A 375 -13.83 -11.15 2.57
CA LEU A 375 -13.06 -10.01 3.05
C LEU A 375 -11.85 -9.69 2.14
N GLU A 376 -11.15 -10.73 1.69
CA GLU A 376 -10.04 -10.59 0.73
C GLU A 376 -10.50 -10.07 -0.62
N ASN A 377 -11.63 -10.55 -1.13
CA ASN A 377 -12.23 -10.05 -2.38
C ASN A 377 -12.55 -8.56 -2.29
N ILE A 378 -13.06 -8.08 -1.15
CA ILE A 378 -13.32 -6.64 -0.92
C ILE A 378 -11.99 -5.86 -0.89
N ILE A 379 -10.95 -6.38 -0.25
CA ILE A 379 -9.62 -5.77 -0.21
C ILE A 379 -9.05 -5.63 -1.63
N ILE A 380 -9.08 -6.70 -2.43
CA ILE A 380 -8.61 -6.71 -3.82
C ILE A 380 -9.41 -5.71 -4.68
N LEU A 381 -10.73 -5.64 -4.50
CA LEU A 381 -11.58 -4.69 -5.20
C LEU A 381 -11.14 -3.24 -4.92
N HIS A 382 -10.87 -2.90 -3.66
CA HIS A 382 -10.41 -1.56 -3.31
C HIS A 382 -8.99 -1.26 -3.83
N GLN A 383 -8.09 -2.24 -3.83
CA GLN A 383 -6.74 -2.11 -4.41
C GLN A 383 -6.80 -1.82 -5.91
N ASN A 384 -7.56 -2.62 -6.67
CA ASN A 384 -7.75 -2.44 -8.11
C ASN A 384 -8.42 -1.09 -8.44
N LYS A 385 -9.35 -0.65 -7.60
CA LYS A 385 -9.99 0.66 -7.75
C LYS A 385 -9.01 1.81 -7.55
N LEU A 386 -8.15 1.72 -6.53
CA LEU A 386 -7.09 2.70 -6.26
C LEU A 386 -6.10 2.81 -7.42
N GLU A 387 -5.65 1.69 -7.94
CA GLU A 387 -4.75 1.66 -9.09
C GLU A 387 -5.37 2.34 -10.31
N LYS A 388 -6.59 1.93 -10.67
CA LYS A 388 -7.33 2.53 -11.80
C LYS A 388 -7.54 4.04 -11.64
N LEU A 389 -7.93 4.50 -10.44
CA LEU A 389 -8.11 5.93 -10.17
C LEU A 389 -6.79 6.70 -10.25
N SER A 390 -5.70 6.13 -9.77
CA SER A 390 -4.36 6.74 -9.83
C SER A 390 -3.86 6.88 -11.28
N ILE A 391 -4.03 5.82 -12.09
CA ILE A 391 -3.72 5.85 -13.52
C ILE A 391 -4.59 6.89 -14.23
N LEU A 392 -5.89 6.93 -13.94
CA LEU A 392 -6.83 7.89 -14.51
C LEU A 392 -6.41 9.33 -14.20
N LYS A 393 -6.11 9.63 -12.93
CA LYS A 393 -5.62 10.95 -12.50
C LYS A 393 -4.35 11.34 -13.27
N LYS A 394 -3.35 10.46 -13.30
CA LYS A 394 -2.09 10.71 -14.01
C LYS A 394 -2.32 10.96 -15.50
N THR A 395 -3.19 10.19 -16.14
CA THR A 395 -3.53 10.32 -17.55
C THR A 395 -4.21 11.65 -17.85
N TYR A 396 -5.19 12.06 -17.03
CA TYR A 396 -5.88 13.34 -17.22
C TYR A 396 -4.95 14.53 -16.97
N LEU A 397 -4.14 14.51 -15.91
CA LEU A 397 -3.14 15.56 -15.68
C LEU A 397 -2.20 15.70 -16.89
N LYS A 398 -1.67 14.58 -17.39
CA LYS A 398 -0.80 14.59 -18.56
C LYS A 398 -1.50 15.16 -19.81
N LYS A 399 -2.75 14.78 -20.07
CA LYS A 399 -3.48 15.22 -21.28
C LYS A 399 -4.00 16.65 -21.20
N MET A 400 -4.26 17.17 -20.00
CA MET A 400 -4.80 18.53 -19.83
C MET A 400 -3.73 19.59 -19.77
N PHE A 401 -2.55 19.28 -19.23
CA PHE A 401 -1.51 20.28 -18.95
C PHE A 401 -0.22 20.05 -19.77
N ILE A 402 -0.15 19.03 -20.59
CA ILE A 402 0.96 18.74 -21.49
C ILE A 402 0.42 18.60 -22.92
#